data_a0a049d5d52a1ab9240d77e40793c024
#
_entry.id   a0a049d5d52a1ab9240d77e40793c024
#
_cell.length_a   1.000
_cell.length_b   1.000
_cell.length_c   1.000
_cell.angle_alpha   90.00
_cell.angle_beta   90.00
_cell.angle_gamma   90.00
#
_symmetry.space_group_name_H-M   'P 1'
#
loop_
_entity.id
_entity.type
_entity.pdbx_description
1 polymer ?
#
loop_
_entity_poly.entity_id
_entity_poly.type
_entity_poly.pdbx_seq_one_letter_code
_entity_poly.pdbx_strand_id
1 'polypeptide(L)'
;MEYYEKHLKEFEGIISKYDELTPPELFKSSVDLLKISSETQLESDSQFIEWMKTGDESAKIRSDTQFQEALEYEMLGLVEFYSAKTGVKNYDEGEKFEAPQSGLTQKVIQVSENMKSQCDIEFKNESEEFDSDKIEIDWFNCINEAEKWKIEHLP
;
A
#
# COMPACT_ATOMS: atom_id res chain seq x y z
N MET A 1 3.78 -11.69 -23.00
CA MET A 1 3.04 -12.70 -22.23
C MET A 1 3.96 -13.71 -21.59
N GLU A 2 4.83 -14.35 -22.35
CA GLU A 2 5.86 -15.29 -21.85
C GLU A 2 6.72 -14.73 -20.70
N TYR A 3 7.06 -13.45 -20.75
CA TYR A 3 7.80 -12.76 -19.69
C TYR A 3 7.06 -12.78 -18.34
N TYR A 4 5.77 -12.46 -18.36
CA TYR A 4 4.96 -12.42 -17.15
C TYR A 4 4.72 -13.81 -16.56
N GLU A 5 4.51 -14.82 -17.41
CA GLU A 5 4.35 -16.21 -16.99
C GLU A 5 5.64 -16.77 -16.36
N LYS A 6 6.78 -16.40 -16.92
CA LYS A 6 8.08 -16.72 -16.34
C LYS A 6 8.25 -16.05 -14.96
N HIS A 7 7.89 -14.78 -14.86
CA HIS A 7 7.94 -14.03 -13.61
C HIS A 7 7.07 -14.68 -12.51
N LEU A 8 5.86 -15.13 -12.85
CA LEU A 8 5.01 -15.84 -11.90
C LEU A 8 5.68 -17.11 -11.36
N LYS A 9 6.28 -17.92 -12.21
CA LYS A 9 6.99 -19.13 -11.79
C LYS A 9 8.18 -18.84 -10.89
N GLU A 10 8.94 -17.80 -11.20
CA GLU A 10 10.06 -17.37 -10.38
C GLU A 10 9.57 -16.90 -9.01
N PHE A 11 8.46 -16.17 -8.98
CA PHE A 11 7.84 -15.68 -7.73
C PHE A 11 7.26 -16.84 -6.90
N GLU A 12 6.60 -17.81 -7.51
CA GLU A 12 6.18 -19.06 -6.84
C GLU A 12 7.35 -19.76 -6.17
N GLY A 13 8.49 -19.83 -6.86
CA GLY A 13 9.71 -20.42 -6.33
C GLY A 13 10.26 -19.65 -5.13
N ILE A 14 10.15 -18.34 -5.12
CA ILE A 14 10.54 -17.49 -3.97
C ILE A 14 9.59 -17.72 -2.80
N ILE A 15 8.27 -17.76 -3.04
CA ILE A 15 7.25 -17.99 -2.02
C ILE A 15 7.45 -19.35 -1.35
N SER A 16 7.76 -20.38 -2.10
CA SER A 16 7.99 -21.72 -1.53
C SER A 16 9.13 -21.78 -0.51
N LYS A 17 10.07 -20.84 -0.58
CA LYS A 17 11.17 -20.75 0.39
C LYS A 17 10.72 -20.34 1.79
N TYR A 18 9.55 -19.73 1.93
CA TYR A 18 8.97 -19.46 3.25
C TYR A 18 8.72 -20.74 4.04
N ASP A 19 8.36 -21.84 3.37
CA ASP A 19 8.11 -23.13 4.01
C ASP A 19 9.39 -23.79 4.55
N GLU A 20 10.57 -23.37 4.05
CA GLU A 20 11.88 -23.81 4.51
C GLU A 20 12.40 -23.00 5.72
N LEU A 21 11.76 -21.86 6.04
CA LEU A 21 12.15 -21.02 7.15
C LEU A 21 11.71 -21.62 8.49
N THR A 22 12.60 -21.57 9.45
CA THR A 22 12.32 -21.90 10.85
C THR A 22 12.61 -20.67 11.72
N PRO A 23 11.76 -19.64 11.65
CA PRO A 23 12.00 -18.40 12.39
C PRO A 23 11.90 -18.64 13.89
N PRO A 24 12.68 -17.90 14.70
CA PRO A 24 12.45 -17.85 16.14
C PRO A 24 10.99 -17.49 16.44
N GLU A 25 10.42 -18.02 17.54
CA GLU A 25 9.01 -17.84 17.91
C GLU A 25 8.58 -16.37 17.86
N LEU A 26 9.45 -15.46 18.30
CA LEU A 26 9.19 -14.03 18.31
C LEU A 26 8.91 -13.42 16.90
N PHE A 27 9.48 -14.01 15.84
CA PHE A 27 9.35 -13.55 14.46
C PHE A 27 8.34 -14.35 13.64
N LYS A 28 7.75 -15.38 14.21
CA LYS A 28 6.85 -16.28 13.47
C LYS A 28 5.65 -15.57 12.87
N SER A 29 4.97 -14.73 13.64
CA SER A 29 3.82 -13.94 13.18
C SER A 29 4.18 -13.03 12.01
N SER A 30 5.33 -12.36 12.09
CA SER A 30 5.86 -11.50 11.03
C SER A 30 6.12 -12.29 9.74
N VAL A 31 6.80 -13.43 9.84
CA VAL A 31 7.11 -14.29 8.68
C VAL A 31 5.83 -14.82 8.04
N ASP A 32 4.84 -15.26 8.85
CA ASP A 32 3.55 -15.75 8.35
C ASP A 32 2.79 -14.66 7.59
N LEU A 33 2.77 -13.42 8.10
CA LEU A 33 2.12 -12.28 7.43
C LEU A 33 2.82 -11.91 6.12
N LEU A 34 4.13 -11.91 6.09
CA LEU A 34 4.90 -11.64 4.87
C LEU A 34 4.69 -12.73 3.82
N LYS A 35 4.55 -13.98 4.24
CA LYS A 35 4.19 -15.09 3.35
C LYS A 35 2.79 -14.88 2.75
N ILE A 36 1.79 -14.58 3.56
CA ILE A 36 0.42 -14.30 3.11
C ILE A 36 0.41 -13.13 2.13
N SER A 37 1.16 -12.06 2.42
CA SER A 37 1.32 -10.94 1.50
C SER A 37 1.85 -11.39 0.14
N SER A 38 2.90 -12.20 0.13
CA SER A 38 3.50 -12.69 -1.11
C SER A 38 2.56 -13.63 -1.90
N GLU A 39 1.83 -14.50 -1.22
CA GLU A 39 0.81 -15.38 -1.83
C GLU A 39 -0.33 -14.56 -2.45
N THR A 40 -0.80 -13.54 -1.74
CA THR A 40 -1.86 -12.65 -2.22
C THR A 40 -1.38 -11.81 -3.41
N GLN A 41 -0.12 -11.36 -3.40
CA GLN A 41 0.49 -10.68 -4.54
C GLN A 41 0.57 -11.60 -5.78
N LEU A 42 0.93 -12.86 -5.59
CA LEU A 42 0.98 -13.84 -6.68
C LEU A 42 -0.41 -14.03 -7.31
N GLU A 43 -1.46 -14.11 -6.51
CA GLU A 43 -2.84 -14.18 -7.00
C GLU A 43 -3.22 -12.92 -7.78
N SER A 44 -2.86 -11.75 -7.27
CA SER A 44 -3.06 -10.47 -7.97
C SER A 44 -2.40 -10.48 -9.34
N ASP A 45 -1.14 -10.88 -9.41
CA ASP A 45 -0.38 -10.96 -10.67
C ASP A 45 -1.01 -11.96 -11.66
N SER A 46 -1.52 -13.08 -11.15
CA SER A 46 -2.23 -14.07 -11.96
C SER A 46 -3.52 -13.51 -12.56
N GLN A 47 -4.30 -12.77 -11.78
CA GLN A 47 -5.51 -12.10 -12.26
C GLN A 47 -5.19 -10.98 -13.26
N PHE A 48 -4.11 -10.27 -13.07
CA PHE A 48 -3.64 -9.27 -14.03
C PHE A 48 -3.28 -9.89 -15.39
N ILE A 49 -2.60 -11.03 -15.38
CA ILE A 49 -2.27 -11.79 -16.61
C ILE A 49 -3.55 -12.28 -17.28
N GLU A 50 -4.51 -12.79 -16.53
CA GLU A 50 -5.82 -13.20 -17.05
C GLU A 50 -6.53 -12.04 -17.77
N TRP A 51 -6.57 -10.87 -17.13
CA TRP A 51 -7.11 -9.66 -17.77
C TRP A 51 -6.36 -9.32 -19.07
N MET A 52 -5.04 -9.36 -19.09
CA MET A 52 -4.26 -9.08 -20.30
C MET A 52 -4.54 -10.06 -21.44
N LYS A 53 -4.84 -11.34 -21.11
CA LYS A 53 -5.14 -12.38 -22.11
C LYS A 53 -6.56 -12.30 -22.63
N THR A 54 -7.51 -11.97 -21.78
CA THR A 54 -8.94 -12.13 -22.06
C THR A 54 -9.69 -10.82 -22.20
N GLY A 55 -9.16 -9.71 -21.63
CA GLY A 55 -9.86 -8.45 -21.48
C GLY A 55 -10.97 -8.48 -20.42
N ASP A 56 -11.00 -9.51 -19.55
CA ASP A 56 -11.97 -9.62 -18.47
C ASP A 56 -11.75 -8.54 -17.41
N GLU A 57 -12.57 -7.51 -17.41
CA GLU A 57 -12.52 -6.41 -16.42
C GLU A 57 -12.71 -6.91 -14.98
N SER A 58 -13.43 -8.01 -14.78
CA SER A 58 -13.57 -8.61 -13.45
C SER A 58 -12.24 -9.16 -12.94
N ALA A 59 -11.41 -9.72 -13.81
CA ALA A 59 -10.07 -10.15 -13.45
C ALA A 59 -9.19 -8.96 -13.05
N LYS A 60 -9.31 -7.84 -13.76
CA LYS A 60 -8.59 -6.61 -13.38
C LYS A 60 -9.00 -6.10 -12.01
N ILE A 61 -10.29 -6.04 -11.72
CA ILE A 61 -10.81 -5.61 -10.42
C ILE A 61 -10.30 -6.53 -9.30
N ARG A 62 -10.32 -7.85 -9.51
CA ARG A 62 -9.77 -8.80 -8.54
C ARG A 62 -8.28 -8.59 -8.32
N SER A 63 -7.52 -8.36 -9.40
CA SER A 63 -6.08 -8.05 -9.31
C SER A 63 -5.83 -6.82 -8.45
N ASP A 64 -6.52 -5.72 -8.73
CA ASP A 64 -6.34 -4.47 -7.99
C ASP A 64 -6.70 -4.63 -6.50
N THR A 65 -7.78 -5.36 -6.19
CA THR A 65 -8.20 -5.65 -4.81
C THR A 65 -7.17 -6.49 -4.07
N GLN A 66 -6.70 -7.57 -4.69
CA GLN A 66 -5.68 -8.45 -4.10
C GLN A 66 -4.34 -7.76 -3.92
N PHE A 67 -3.99 -6.85 -4.82
CA PHE A 67 -2.80 -6.03 -4.66
C PHE A 67 -2.87 -5.14 -3.40
N GLN A 68 -4.01 -4.51 -3.16
CA GLN A 68 -4.22 -3.71 -1.95
C GLN A 68 -4.16 -4.57 -0.67
N GLU A 69 -4.79 -5.74 -0.69
CA GLU A 69 -4.71 -6.69 0.42
C GLU A 69 -3.27 -7.15 0.68
N ALA A 70 -2.50 -7.44 -0.37
CA ALA A 70 -1.10 -7.82 -0.25
C ALA A 70 -0.27 -6.73 0.43
N LEU A 71 -0.48 -5.46 0.07
CA LEU A 71 0.20 -4.33 0.71
C LEU A 71 -0.16 -4.20 2.20
N GLU A 72 -1.42 -4.42 2.56
CA GLU A 72 -1.86 -4.41 3.97
C GLU A 72 -1.15 -5.51 4.78
N TYR A 73 -1.09 -6.74 4.27
CA TYR A 73 -0.36 -7.83 4.91
C TYR A 73 1.14 -7.56 5.00
N GLU A 74 1.74 -6.97 3.97
CA GLU A 74 3.15 -6.58 4.00
C GLU A 74 3.42 -5.57 5.12
N MET A 75 2.59 -4.54 5.21
CA MET A 75 2.71 -3.54 6.28
C MET A 75 2.59 -4.16 7.66
N LEU A 76 1.58 -5.00 7.88
CA LEU A 76 1.40 -5.72 9.14
C LEU A 76 2.60 -6.61 9.46
N GLY A 77 3.10 -7.35 8.49
CA GLY A 77 4.26 -8.21 8.65
C GLY A 77 5.53 -7.46 9.02
N LEU A 78 5.78 -6.32 8.36
CA LEU A 78 6.93 -5.47 8.66
C LEU A 78 6.87 -4.89 10.06
N VAL A 79 5.71 -4.54 10.54
CA VAL A 79 5.59 -4.00 11.88
C VAL A 79 5.70 -5.06 12.95
N GLU A 80 5.11 -6.21 12.77
CA GLU A 80 5.37 -7.35 13.63
C GLU A 80 6.88 -7.67 13.69
N PHE A 81 7.57 -7.55 12.55
CA PHE A 81 9.02 -7.72 12.49
C PHE A 81 9.77 -6.68 13.32
N TYR A 82 9.45 -5.40 13.16
CA TYR A 82 10.08 -4.34 13.93
C TYR A 82 9.76 -4.42 15.42
N SER A 83 8.52 -4.77 15.77
CA SER A 83 8.13 -4.99 17.16
C SER A 83 8.92 -6.14 17.78
N ALA A 84 9.07 -7.23 17.07
CA ALA A 84 9.90 -8.37 17.50
C ALA A 84 11.38 -8.01 17.66
N LYS A 85 11.92 -7.24 16.72
CA LYS A 85 13.32 -6.81 16.73
C LYS A 85 13.63 -5.83 17.86
N THR A 86 12.74 -4.90 18.14
CA THR A 86 12.97 -3.82 19.13
C THR A 86 12.40 -4.13 20.51
N GLY A 87 11.50 -5.11 20.63
CA GLY A 87 10.76 -5.40 21.86
C GLY A 87 9.67 -4.36 22.18
N VAL A 88 9.42 -3.41 21.28
CA VAL A 88 8.41 -2.36 21.45
C VAL A 88 7.22 -2.66 20.56
N LYS A 89 6.05 -2.86 21.15
CA LYS A 89 4.79 -2.88 20.40
C LYS A 89 4.36 -1.45 20.12
N ASN A 90 4.30 -1.09 18.86
CA ASN A 90 3.87 0.23 18.38
C ASN A 90 2.36 0.34 18.17
N TYR A 91 1.58 -0.67 18.58
CA TYR A 91 0.13 -0.74 18.43
C TYR A 91 -0.49 -1.61 19.53
N ASP A 92 -1.74 -1.29 19.89
CA ASP A 92 -2.57 -2.14 20.73
C ASP A 92 -3.43 -3.09 19.88
N GLU A 93 -3.76 -4.28 20.40
CA GLU A 93 -4.66 -5.21 19.71
C GLU A 93 -6.00 -4.52 19.43
N GLY A 94 -6.33 -4.39 18.14
CA GLY A 94 -7.57 -3.76 17.66
C GLY A 94 -7.41 -2.32 17.17
N GLU A 95 -6.27 -1.69 17.33
CA GLU A 95 -5.97 -0.39 16.68
C GLU A 95 -5.62 -0.58 15.20
N LYS A 96 -6.03 0.43 14.43
CA LYS A 96 -5.67 0.49 13.02
C LYS A 96 -4.17 0.71 12.90
N PHE A 97 -3.51 -0.22 12.28
CA PHE A 97 -2.07 -0.32 12.24
C PHE A 97 -1.43 0.75 11.35
N GLU A 98 -0.44 1.49 11.88
CA GLU A 98 0.42 2.37 11.10
C GLU A 98 1.85 1.82 11.09
N ALA A 99 2.45 1.67 9.89
CA ALA A 99 3.84 1.25 9.75
C ALA A 99 4.79 2.23 10.44
N PRO A 100 5.89 1.76 11.08
CA PRO A 100 6.91 2.66 11.60
C PRO A 100 7.44 3.55 10.48
N GLN A 101 7.33 4.87 10.67
CA GLN A 101 7.75 5.85 9.68
C GLN A 101 9.09 6.45 10.07
N SER A 102 9.99 6.64 9.10
CA SER A 102 11.20 7.43 9.30
C SER A 102 10.83 8.90 9.55
N GLY A 103 11.71 9.66 10.20
CA GLY A 103 11.50 11.10 10.40
C GLY A 103 11.32 11.85 9.07
N LEU A 104 12.00 11.42 8.00
CA LEU A 104 11.82 11.97 6.65
C LEU A 104 10.44 11.66 6.08
N THR A 105 9.97 10.42 6.23
CA THR A 105 8.63 10.01 5.81
C THR A 105 7.56 10.84 6.51
N GLN A 106 7.66 11.05 7.82
CA GLN A 106 6.74 11.89 8.59
C GLN A 106 6.73 13.34 8.10
N LYS A 107 7.90 13.91 7.78
CA LYS A 107 8.01 15.27 7.22
C LYS A 107 7.34 15.38 5.85
N VAL A 108 7.55 14.40 4.98
CA VAL A 108 6.92 14.37 3.64
C VAL A 108 5.41 14.30 3.77
N ILE A 109 4.90 13.44 4.63
CA ILE A 109 3.45 13.33 4.89
C ILE A 109 2.91 14.65 5.44
N GLN A 110 3.57 15.26 6.42
CA GLN A 110 3.14 16.53 7.02
C GLN A 110 3.10 17.67 5.99
N VAL A 111 4.10 17.77 5.12
CA VAL A 111 4.12 18.77 4.03
C VAL A 111 2.98 18.53 3.06
N SER A 112 2.74 17.28 2.66
CA SER A 112 1.60 16.93 1.79
C SER A 112 0.25 17.31 2.42
N GLU A 113 0.04 17.04 3.71
CA GLU A 113 -1.17 17.43 4.42
C GLU A 113 -1.33 18.95 4.48
N ASN A 114 -0.24 19.69 4.68
CA ASN A 114 -0.24 21.17 4.64
C ASN A 114 -0.61 21.67 3.24
N MET A 115 -0.10 21.05 2.18
CA MET A 115 -0.46 21.38 0.80
C MET A 115 -1.95 21.17 0.54
N LYS A 116 -2.52 20.06 1.00
CA LYS A 116 -3.98 19.78 0.90
C LYS A 116 -4.81 20.80 1.67
N SER A 117 -4.37 21.21 2.86
CA SER A 117 -5.03 22.25 3.64
C SER A 117 -5.02 23.59 2.91
N GLN A 118 -3.94 23.93 2.21
CA GLN A 118 -3.89 25.12 1.36
C GLN A 118 -4.85 25.04 0.18
N CYS A 119 -5.04 23.85 -0.42
CA CYS A 119 -6.06 23.63 -1.44
C CYS A 119 -7.48 23.92 -0.90
N ASP A 120 -7.78 23.50 0.32
CA ASP A 120 -9.06 23.77 0.95
C ASP A 120 -9.26 25.30 1.17
N ILE A 121 -8.24 25.99 1.65
CA ILE A 121 -8.29 27.45 1.86
C ILE A 121 -8.50 28.19 0.53
N GLU A 122 -7.83 27.76 -0.54
CA GLU A 122 -7.87 28.44 -1.85
C GLU A 122 -9.20 28.22 -2.58
N PHE A 123 -9.78 27.01 -2.51
CA PHE A 123 -10.89 26.63 -3.37
C PHE A 123 -12.23 26.44 -2.65
N LYS A 124 -12.24 26.23 -1.34
CA LYS A 124 -13.48 26.14 -0.55
C LYS A 124 -13.89 27.49 0.03
N ASN A 125 -15.20 27.74 0.07
CA ASN A 125 -15.77 28.92 0.72
C ASN A 125 -15.82 28.76 2.26
N GLU A 126 -16.32 29.76 2.97
CA GLU A 126 -16.46 29.75 4.43
C GLU A 126 -17.34 28.59 4.96
N SER A 127 -18.25 28.07 4.14
CA SER A 127 -19.11 26.93 4.45
C SER A 127 -18.48 25.58 4.08
N GLU A 128 -17.19 25.56 3.70
CA GLU A 128 -16.46 24.38 3.21
C GLU A 128 -17.09 23.76 1.95
N GLU A 129 -17.76 24.58 1.15
CA GLU A 129 -18.37 24.19 -0.12
C GLU A 129 -17.66 24.84 -1.30
N PHE A 130 -17.93 24.34 -2.51
CA PHE A 130 -17.42 24.93 -3.75
C PHE A 130 -18.45 25.85 -4.39
N ASP A 131 -18.01 27.04 -4.83
CA ASP A 131 -18.89 28.03 -5.47
C ASP A 131 -19.30 27.65 -6.88
N SER A 132 -18.58 26.74 -7.53
CA SER A 132 -18.92 26.21 -8.85
C SER A 132 -18.26 24.85 -9.11
N ASP A 133 -18.76 24.11 -10.11
CA ASP A 133 -18.18 22.84 -10.55
C ASP A 133 -16.74 23.00 -11.05
N LYS A 134 -16.43 24.13 -11.67
CA LYS A 134 -15.06 24.43 -12.10
C LYS A 134 -14.09 24.57 -10.93
N ILE A 135 -14.50 25.23 -9.86
CA ILE A 135 -13.70 25.40 -8.64
C ILE A 135 -13.48 24.05 -7.96
N GLU A 136 -14.50 23.20 -7.93
CA GLU A 136 -14.36 21.82 -7.42
C GLU A 136 -13.33 21.01 -8.21
N ILE A 137 -13.33 21.12 -9.53
CA ILE A 137 -12.34 20.49 -10.42
C ILE A 137 -10.93 21.03 -10.13
N ASP A 138 -10.80 22.35 -9.99
CA ASP A 138 -9.51 23.00 -9.66
C ASP A 138 -9.00 22.55 -8.28
N TRP A 139 -9.88 22.41 -7.29
CA TRP A 139 -9.56 21.85 -5.99
C TRP A 139 -9.07 20.40 -6.10
N PHE A 140 -9.79 19.58 -6.85
CA PHE A 140 -9.42 18.17 -7.08
C PHE A 140 -8.03 18.05 -7.71
N ASN A 141 -7.73 18.88 -8.70
CA ASN A 141 -6.40 18.95 -9.32
C ASN A 141 -5.33 19.38 -8.31
N CYS A 142 -5.63 20.33 -7.45
CA CYS A 142 -4.73 20.76 -6.38
C CYS A 142 -4.42 19.62 -5.39
N ILE A 143 -5.42 18.87 -4.95
CA ILE A 143 -5.26 17.69 -4.08
C ILE A 143 -4.41 16.61 -4.77
N ASN A 144 -4.65 16.35 -6.05
CA ASN A 144 -3.87 15.38 -6.81
C ASN A 144 -2.40 15.79 -6.94
N GLU A 145 -2.09 17.06 -7.12
CA GLU A 145 -0.71 17.57 -7.13
C GLU A 145 -0.03 17.36 -5.76
N ALA A 146 -0.73 17.56 -4.67
CA ALA A 146 -0.21 17.29 -3.33
C ALA A 146 0.09 15.80 -3.11
N GLU A 147 -0.78 14.91 -3.57
CA GLU A 147 -0.56 13.45 -3.52
C GLU A 147 0.61 13.02 -4.40
N LYS A 148 0.70 13.55 -5.61
CA LYS A 148 1.81 13.29 -6.52
C LYS A 148 3.14 13.74 -5.91
N TRP A 149 3.18 14.92 -5.34
CA TRP A 149 4.35 15.44 -4.64
C TRP A 149 4.78 14.51 -3.51
N LYS A 150 3.83 14.03 -2.70
CA LYS A 150 4.07 13.07 -1.62
C LYS A 150 4.73 11.79 -2.15
N ILE A 151 4.18 11.19 -3.19
CA ILE A 151 4.68 9.96 -3.80
C ILE A 151 6.11 10.15 -4.32
N GLU A 152 6.38 11.27 -4.98
CA GLU A 152 7.70 11.60 -5.55
C GLU A 152 8.78 11.84 -4.47
N HIS A 153 8.39 12.23 -3.25
CA HIS A 153 9.33 12.60 -2.18
C HIS A 153 9.41 11.57 -1.05
N LEU A 154 8.57 10.55 -1.03
CA LEU A 154 8.71 9.42 -0.11
C LEU A 154 10.00 8.64 -0.40
N PRO A 155 10.75 8.28 0.67
CA PRO A 155 11.97 7.51 0.50
C PRO A 155 11.72 6.10 -0.05
#